data_5cfa62cf678f9a123cf08ad18b236a78
#
_entry.id   5cfa62cf678f9a123cf08ad18b236a78
#
_cell.length_a   1.000
_cell.length_b   1.000
_cell.length_c   1.000
_cell.angle_alpha   90.00
_cell.angle_beta   90.00
_cell.angle_gamma   90.00
#
_symmetry.space_group_name_H-M   'P 1'
#
loop_
_entity.id
_entity.type
_entity.pdbx_description
1 polymer ?
#
loop_
_entity_poly.entity_id
_entity_poly.type
_entity_poly.pdbx_seq_one_letter_code
_entity_poly.pdbx_strand_id
1 'polypeptide(L)'
;MSFFQNTCKPKGIGGKIMVNMMNTGHSSMAEWGFTHIEIRNNYICLDIGCGGGANVKRLLAKTPYGKVTGIDYSEISVIKSQKINKEEIENKRCEILQGNVMKLPFGNETFDIITAFETIYFWPDINEAFKQVYRVLKVSGTFMICNESNGENSKEEKWTKIIQGMKIYNSEQ
;
A
#
# COMPACT_ATOMS: atom_id res chain seq x y z
N MET A 1 -23.83 6.38 -1.39
CA MET A 1 -22.43 6.07 -1.76
C MET A 1 -22.40 4.60 -2.13
N SER A 2 -21.91 4.24 -3.32
CA SER A 2 -21.83 2.84 -3.75
C SER A 2 -20.93 2.02 -2.79
N PHE A 3 -21.27 0.74 -2.57
CA PHE A 3 -20.44 -0.17 -1.75
C PHE A 3 -18.99 -0.22 -2.26
N PHE A 4 -18.82 -0.24 -3.58
CA PHE A 4 -17.49 -0.25 -4.22
C PHE A 4 -16.67 1.04 -4.01
N GLN A 5 -17.30 2.17 -3.63
CA GLN A 5 -16.56 3.38 -3.28
C GLN A 5 -15.72 3.20 -1.99
N ASN A 6 -16.01 2.18 -1.17
CA ASN A 6 -15.19 1.81 -0.01
C ASN A 6 -13.83 1.20 -0.39
N THR A 7 -13.59 0.82 -1.64
CA THR A 7 -12.24 0.46 -2.13
C THR A 7 -11.31 1.66 -2.09
N CYS A 8 -11.81 2.84 -2.47
CA CYS A 8 -11.05 4.07 -2.47
C CYS A 8 -10.85 4.61 -1.04
N LYS A 9 -11.94 4.80 -0.29
CA LYS A 9 -11.90 5.33 1.10
C LYS A 9 -12.88 4.59 1.98
N PRO A 10 -12.45 3.53 2.66
CA PRO A 10 -13.29 2.75 3.56
C PRO A 10 -13.95 3.62 4.65
N LYS A 11 -15.28 3.52 4.80
CA LYS A 11 -16.05 4.23 5.84
C LYS A 11 -17.12 3.33 6.44
N GLY A 12 -17.37 3.49 7.74
CA GLY A 12 -18.43 2.78 8.46
C GLY A 12 -18.32 1.25 8.41
N ILE A 13 -19.43 0.55 8.56
CA ILE A 13 -19.48 -0.93 8.57
C ILE A 13 -19.09 -1.51 7.20
N GLY A 14 -19.59 -0.91 6.10
CA GLY A 14 -19.23 -1.33 4.74
C GLY A 14 -17.74 -1.21 4.44
N GLY A 15 -17.08 -0.16 4.97
CA GLY A 15 -15.63 -0.01 4.88
C GLY A 15 -14.87 -1.09 5.62
N LYS A 16 -15.29 -1.48 6.82
CA LYS A 16 -14.67 -2.58 7.59
C LYS A 16 -14.74 -3.92 6.84
N ILE A 17 -15.89 -4.20 6.21
CA ILE A 17 -16.09 -5.41 5.39
C ILE A 17 -15.15 -5.36 4.17
N MET A 18 -15.12 -4.22 3.47
CA MET A 18 -14.27 -4.03 2.29
C MET A 18 -12.79 -4.25 2.61
N VAL A 19 -12.26 -3.65 3.68
CA VAL A 19 -10.85 -3.85 4.10
C VAL A 19 -10.54 -5.32 4.41
N ASN A 20 -11.50 -6.06 4.99
CA ASN A 20 -11.32 -7.50 5.20
C ASN A 20 -11.28 -8.29 3.88
N MET A 21 -12.16 -7.97 2.94
CA MET A 21 -12.20 -8.62 1.62
C MET A 21 -10.91 -8.33 0.84
N MET A 22 -10.43 -7.10 0.84
CA MET A 22 -9.19 -6.70 0.18
C MET A 22 -7.97 -7.45 0.75
N ASN A 23 -7.86 -7.56 2.07
CA ASN A 23 -6.78 -8.31 2.72
C ASN A 23 -6.70 -9.79 2.28
N THR A 24 -7.84 -10.39 1.96
CA THR A 24 -7.92 -11.80 1.58
C THR A 24 -7.87 -11.97 0.06
N GLY A 25 -8.57 -11.10 -0.67
CA GLY A 25 -8.72 -11.20 -2.13
C GLY A 25 -7.40 -10.99 -2.89
N HIS A 26 -6.54 -10.11 -2.41
CA HIS A 26 -5.26 -9.79 -3.09
C HIS A 26 -4.07 -10.59 -2.54
N SER A 27 -4.32 -11.65 -1.76
CA SER A 27 -3.23 -12.42 -1.13
C SER A 27 -2.31 -13.09 -2.14
N SER A 28 -2.87 -13.76 -3.14
CA SER A 28 -2.09 -14.45 -4.19
C SER A 28 -1.27 -13.49 -5.04
N MET A 29 -1.86 -12.34 -5.39
CA MET A 29 -1.16 -11.29 -6.13
C MET A 29 0.01 -10.72 -5.30
N ALA A 30 -0.20 -10.48 -4.01
CA ALA A 30 0.85 -9.98 -3.14
C ALA A 30 2.00 -10.98 -2.99
N GLU A 31 1.69 -12.27 -2.77
CA GLU A 31 2.71 -13.32 -2.72
C GLU A 31 3.51 -13.37 -4.03
N TRP A 32 2.83 -13.35 -5.18
CA TRP A 32 3.46 -13.29 -6.48
C TRP A 32 4.35 -12.04 -6.63
N GLY A 33 3.85 -10.85 -6.30
CA GLY A 33 4.61 -9.60 -6.37
C GLY A 33 5.91 -9.66 -5.56
N PHE A 34 5.85 -10.19 -4.35
CA PHE A 34 7.04 -10.34 -3.50
C PHE A 34 8.09 -11.33 -4.03
N THR A 35 7.77 -12.16 -5.03
CA THR A 35 8.78 -13.02 -5.67
C THR A 35 9.66 -12.26 -6.67
N HIS A 36 9.28 -11.04 -7.06
CA HIS A 36 9.96 -10.25 -8.08
C HIS A 36 10.94 -9.22 -7.51
N ILE A 37 11.06 -9.14 -6.18
CA ILE A 37 12.01 -8.24 -5.51
C ILE A 37 12.85 -8.99 -4.49
N GLU A 38 14.12 -8.60 -4.36
CA GLU A 38 14.98 -9.08 -3.29
C GLU A 38 14.71 -8.28 -2.01
N ILE A 39 14.34 -8.99 -0.93
CA ILE A 39 14.12 -8.38 0.39
C ILE A 39 15.12 -8.98 1.37
N ARG A 40 16.07 -8.16 1.84
CA ARG A 40 17.03 -8.60 2.84
C ARG A 40 16.43 -8.51 4.24
N ASN A 41 16.88 -9.38 5.12
CA ASN A 41 16.32 -9.59 6.46
C ASN A 41 16.41 -8.37 7.42
N ASN A 42 17.23 -7.38 7.09
CA ASN A 42 17.47 -6.16 7.88
C ASN A 42 16.94 -4.88 7.22
N TYR A 43 16.20 -4.99 6.11
CA TYR A 43 15.70 -3.83 5.37
C TYR A 43 14.65 -3.03 6.15
N ILE A 44 14.65 -1.73 5.90
CA ILE A 44 13.62 -0.79 6.38
C ILE A 44 12.63 -0.58 5.24
N CYS A 45 11.39 -0.98 5.45
CA CYS A 45 10.37 -1.01 4.41
C CYS A 45 9.22 -0.05 4.69
N LEU A 46 8.61 0.48 3.62
CA LEU A 46 7.38 1.26 3.65
C LEU A 46 6.32 0.62 2.76
N ASP A 47 5.10 0.44 3.28
CA ASP A 47 3.93 0.04 2.50
C ASP A 47 2.96 1.22 2.39
N ILE A 48 2.80 1.79 1.19
CA ILE A 48 1.96 2.96 0.92
C ILE A 48 0.57 2.49 0.50
N GLY A 49 -0.47 2.99 1.20
CA GLY A 49 -1.83 2.49 1.07
C GLY A 49 -1.96 1.10 1.69
N CYS A 50 -1.39 0.93 2.88
CA CYS A 50 -1.24 -0.38 3.53
C CYS A 50 -2.56 -1.08 3.88
N GLY A 51 -3.70 -0.41 3.71
CA GLY A 51 -5.03 -0.98 3.94
C GLY A 51 -5.15 -1.63 5.31
N GLY A 52 -5.61 -2.87 5.34
CA GLY A 52 -5.76 -3.63 6.59
C GLY A 52 -4.46 -4.24 7.14
N GLY A 53 -3.30 -3.95 6.57
CA GLY A 53 -1.99 -4.32 7.09
C GLY A 53 -1.49 -5.73 6.77
N ALA A 54 -2.12 -6.42 5.82
CA ALA A 54 -1.71 -7.77 5.44
C ALA A 54 -0.30 -7.79 4.80
N ASN A 55 0.01 -6.82 3.93
CA ASN A 55 1.31 -6.72 3.28
C ASN A 55 2.39 -6.21 4.25
N VAL A 56 2.05 -5.33 5.17
CA VAL A 56 2.93 -4.97 6.30
C VAL A 56 3.35 -6.22 7.06
N LYS A 57 2.39 -7.12 7.40
CA LYS A 57 2.70 -8.38 8.08
C LYS A 57 3.63 -9.29 7.26
N ARG A 58 3.44 -9.35 5.92
CA ARG A 58 4.32 -10.11 5.02
C ARG A 58 5.74 -9.54 5.00
N LEU A 59 5.87 -8.21 4.91
CA LEU A 59 7.16 -7.53 4.95
C LEU A 59 7.89 -7.79 6.27
N LEU A 60 7.20 -7.71 7.41
CA LEU A 60 7.75 -8.02 8.73
C LEU A 60 8.29 -9.44 8.84
N ALA A 61 7.58 -10.41 8.25
CA ALA A 61 8.05 -11.80 8.19
C ALA A 61 9.32 -11.96 7.33
N LYS A 62 9.46 -11.16 6.26
CA LYS A 62 10.63 -11.17 5.37
C LYS A 62 11.81 -10.37 5.94
N THR A 63 11.58 -9.46 6.87
CA THR A 63 12.60 -8.58 7.46
C THR A 63 12.69 -8.76 8.98
N PRO A 64 13.07 -9.94 9.50
CA PRO A 64 13.06 -10.23 10.93
C PRO A 64 13.98 -9.33 11.78
N TYR A 65 15.00 -8.74 11.17
CA TYR A 65 15.93 -7.79 11.81
C TYR A 65 15.72 -6.35 11.33
N GLY A 66 14.74 -6.11 10.47
CA GLY A 66 14.40 -4.81 9.91
C GLY A 66 13.21 -4.15 10.60
N LYS A 67 12.71 -3.11 9.94
CA LYS A 67 11.52 -2.37 10.37
C LYS A 67 10.57 -2.17 9.19
N VAL A 68 9.27 -2.14 9.48
CA VAL A 68 8.25 -1.89 8.48
C VAL A 68 7.32 -0.78 8.95
N THR A 69 7.13 0.21 8.09
CA THR A 69 6.11 1.25 8.28
C THR A 69 4.99 1.04 7.28
N GLY A 70 3.75 1.08 7.74
CA GLY A 70 2.56 1.17 6.89
C GLY A 70 1.97 2.58 6.97
N ILE A 71 1.57 3.14 5.83
CA ILE A 71 0.85 4.42 5.79
C ILE A 71 -0.43 4.27 4.97
N ASP A 72 -1.54 4.78 5.51
CA ASP A 72 -2.83 4.82 4.82
C ASP A 72 -3.58 6.09 5.20
N TYR A 73 -4.35 6.66 4.27
CA TYR A 73 -5.12 7.86 4.57
C TYR A 73 -6.47 7.57 5.24
N SER A 74 -6.93 6.31 5.19
CA SER A 74 -8.17 5.86 5.82
C SER A 74 -7.93 5.45 7.28
N GLU A 75 -8.57 6.13 8.21
CA GLU A 75 -8.53 5.80 9.64
C GLU A 75 -8.96 4.34 9.91
N ILE A 76 -9.97 3.83 9.19
CA ILE A 76 -10.44 2.44 9.34
C ILE A 76 -9.35 1.46 8.95
N SER A 77 -8.63 1.73 7.86
CA SER A 77 -7.48 0.93 7.41
C SER A 77 -6.37 0.94 8.46
N VAL A 78 -6.01 2.12 8.97
CA VAL A 78 -4.99 2.31 10.00
C VAL A 78 -5.33 1.50 11.27
N ILE A 79 -6.54 1.66 11.81
CA ILE A 79 -6.98 0.92 13.02
C ILE A 79 -6.92 -0.60 12.79
N LYS A 80 -7.34 -1.08 11.61
CA LYS A 80 -7.28 -2.50 11.26
C LYS A 80 -5.84 -2.99 11.15
N SER A 81 -4.99 -2.23 10.47
CA SER A 81 -3.57 -2.54 10.29
C SER A 81 -2.83 -2.60 11.64
N GLN A 82 -3.08 -1.63 12.53
CA GLN A 82 -2.54 -1.63 13.89
C GLN A 82 -2.97 -2.86 14.68
N LYS A 83 -4.22 -3.27 14.56
CA LYS A 83 -4.73 -4.47 15.24
C LYS A 83 -4.03 -5.75 14.75
N ILE A 84 -3.84 -5.89 13.43
CA ILE A 84 -3.21 -7.08 12.82
C ILE A 84 -1.73 -7.17 13.17
N ASN A 85 -1.04 -6.03 13.27
CA ASN A 85 0.40 -5.96 13.49
C ASN A 85 0.76 -5.56 14.94
N LYS A 86 -0.17 -5.71 15.89
CA LYS A 86 -0.03 -5.22 17.28
C LYS A 86 1.26 -5.70 17.94
N GLU A 87 1.56 -6.98 17.85
CA GLU A 87 2.76 -7.58 18.46
C GLU A 87 4.05 -6.93 17.95
N GLU A 88 4.15 -6.70 16.64
CA GLU A 88 5.34 -6.09 16.04
C GLU A 88 5.44 -4.58 16.30
N ILE A 89 4.30 -3.93 16.56
CA ILE A 89 4.27 -2.53 17.02
C ILE A 89 4.81 -2.46 18.47
N GLU A 90 4.37 -3.37 19.35
CA GLU A 90 4.85 -3.47 20.73
C GLU A 90 6.36 -3.77 20.77
N ASN A 91 6.85 -4.62 19.86
CA ASN A 91 8.26 -4.93 19.66
C ASN A 91 9.07 -3.81 18.96
N LYS A 92 8.45 -2.66 18.64
CA LYS A 92 9.08 -1.50 17.97
C LYS A 92 9.70 -1.81 16.59
N ARG A 93 9.20 -2.87 15.93
CA ARG A 93 9.57 -3.24 14.57
C ARG A 93 8.57 -2.77 13.52
N CYS A 94 7.36 -2.39 13.94
CA CYS A 94 6.30 -1.92 13.07
C CYS A 94 5.79 -0.55 13.51
N GLU A 95 5.48 0.30 12.53
CA GLU A 95 4.76 1.55 12.74
C GLU A 95 3.63 1.66 11.72
N ILE A 96 2.43 2.06 12.16
CA ILE A 96 1.28 2.29 11.26
C ILE A 96 0.77 3.70 11.48
N LEU A 97 0.83 4.50 10.41
CA LEU A 97 0.49 5.92 10.42
C LEU A 97 -0.73 6.22 9.55
N GLN A 98 -1.52 7.18 9.99
CA GLN A 98 -2.46 7.83 9.09
C GLN A 98 -1.75 8.95 8.35
N GLY A 99 -1.81 8.93 7.02
CA GLY A 99 -1.14 9.95 6.21
C GLY A 99 -1.48 9.87 4.73
N ASN A 100 -0.91 10.81 3.98
CA ASN A 100 -1.15 10.95 2.55
C ASN A 100 0.17 10.83 1.79
N VAL A 101 0.17 10.06 0.71
CA VAL A 101 1.32 9.89 -0.18
C VAL A 101 1.83 11.21 -0.75
N MET A 102 0.94 12.20 -0.91
CA MET A 102 1.29 13.55 -1.40
C MET A 102 2.24 14.31 -0.45
N LYS A 103 2.38 13.87 0.80
CA LYS A 103 3.27 14.46 1.80
C LYS A 103 3.68 13.38 2.80
N LEU A 104 4.68 12.59 2.45
CA LEU A 104 5.20 11.53 3.31
C LEU A 104 5.99 12.13 4.48
N PRO A 105 5.64 11.80 5.75
CA PRO A 105 6.24 12.39 6.95
C PRO A 105 7.59 11.75 7.33
N PHE A 106 8.41 11.43 6.34
CA PHE A 106 9.68 10.74 6.53
C PHE A 106 10.84 11.58 5.99
N GLY A 107 12.04 11.36 6.52
CA GLY A 107 13.28 11.93 6.02
C GLY A 107 13.64 11.40 4.62
N ASN A 108 14.59 12.07 3.97
CA ASN A 108 15.13 11.59 2.70
C ASN A 108 15.85 10.25 2.91
N GLU A 109 15.87 9.41 1.85
CA GLU A 109 16.66 8.17 1.82
C GLU A 109 16.48 7.29 3.06
N THR A 110 15.22 7.10 3.48
CA THR A 110 14.88 6.35 4.70
C THR A 110 14.70 4.86 4.44
N PHE A 111 14.04 4.51 3.31
CA PHE A 111 13.57 3.15 3.06
C PHE A 111 14.38 2.41 2.01
N ASP A 112 14.71 1.15 2.29
CA ASP A 112 15.36 0.24 1.33
C ASP A 112 14.34 -0.27 0.30
N ILE A 113 13.10 -0.52 0.75
CA ILE A 113 12.00 -0.96 -0.11
C ILE A 113 10.75 -0.14 0.20
N ILE A 114 10.08 0.28 -0.88
CA ILE A 114 8.74 0.87 -0.80
C ILE A 114 7.81 0.00 -1.65
N THR A 115 6.63 -0.31 -1.13
CA THR A 115 5.59 -1.07 -1.84
C THR A 115 4.30 -0.28 -1.96
N ALA A 116 3.57 -0.50 -3.05
CA ALA A 116 2.24 0.02 -3.30
C ALA A 116 1.41 -1.06 -4.00
N PHE A 117 0.47 -1.69 -3.26
CA PHE A 117 -0.40 -2.75 -3.77
C PHE A 117 -1.81 -2.22 -3.98
N GLU A 118 -2.31 -2.23 -5.22
CA GLU A 118 -3.69 -1.82 -5.56
C GLU A 118 -4.07 -0.40 -5.09
N THR A 119 -3.12 0.51 -4.96
CA THR A 119 -3.36 1.81 -4.33
C THR A 119 -3.10 3.01 -5.25
N ILE A 120 -2.20 2.92 -6.23
CA ILE A 120 -1.83 4.05 -7.10
C ILE A 120 -3.02 4.60 -7.90
N TYR A 121 -4.04 3.79 -8.13
CA TYR A 121 -5.30 4.18 -8.78
C TYR A 121 -5.99 5.38 -8.12
N PHE A 122 -5.73 5.60 -6.85
CA PHE A 122 -6.40 6.57 -5.99
C PHE A 122 -5.50 7.73 -5.58
N TRP A 123 -4.28 7.78 -6.09
CA TRP A 123 -3.37 8.87 -5.80
C TRP A 123 -3.80 10.14 -6.54
N PRO A 124 -3.98 11.27 -5.85
CA PRO A 124 -4.54 12.48 -6.47
C PRO A 124 -3.69 13.03 -7.62
N ASP A 125 -2.37 13.05 -7.42
CA ASP A 125 -1.36 13.43 -8.40
C ASP A 125 -0.23 12.40 -8.35
N ILE A 126 -0.12 11.60 -9.41
CA ILE A 126 0.86 10.52 -9.49
C ILE A 126 2.29 11.05 -9.53
N ASN A 127 2.51 12.17 -10.21
CA ASN A 127 3.85 12.75 -10.34
C ASN A 127 4.36 13.29 -9.00
N GLU A 128 3.51 13.98 -8.25
CA GLU A 128 3.87 14.48 -6.92
C GLU A 128 4.07 13.32 -5.94
N ALA A 129 3.22 12.30 -6.00
CA ALA A 129 3.38 11.10 -5.19
C ALA A 129 4.72 10.40 -5.49
N PHE A 130 5.10 10.26 -6.76
CA PHE A 130 6.38 9.66 -7.15
C PHE A 130 7.58 10.50 -6.69
N LYS A 131 7.49 11.83 -6.69
CA LYS A 131 8.53 12.69 -6.09
C LYS A 131 8.69 12.42 -4.60
N GLN A 132 7.58 12.23 -3.85
CA GLN A 132 7.64 11.88 -2.44
C GLN A 132 8.26 10.49 -2.23
N VAL A 133 7.87 9.49 -3.03
CA VAL A 133 8.46 8.15 -3.00
C VAL A 133 9.96 8.23 -3.28
N TYR A 134 10.36 8.90 -4.36
CA TYR A 134 11.78 9.07 -4.73
C TYR A 134 12.58 9.74 -3.61
N ARG A 135 12.04 10.76 -2.96
CA ARG A 135 12.71 11.47 -1.87
C ARG A 135 13.00 10.58 -0.67
N VAL A 136 12.06 9.71 -0.30
CA VAL A 136 12.20 8.87 0.90
C VAL A 136 12.84 7.51 0.63
N LEU A 137 12.97 7.12 -0.65
CA LEU A 137 13.66 5.91 -1.07
C LEU A 137 15.17 6.13 -1.02
N LYS A 138 15.91 5.18 -0.47
CA LYS A 138 17.38 5.21 -0.47
C LYS A 138 17.94 5.10 -1.89
N VAL A 139 19.17 5.59 -2.08
CA VAL A 139 19.95 5.28 -3.29
C VAL A 139 20.05 3.76 -3.44
N SER A 140 19.77 3.24 -4.62
CA SER A 140 19.68 1.80 -4.93
C SER A 140 18.53 1.06 -4.20
N GLY A 141 17.60 1.77 -3.56
CA GLY A 141 16.37 1.18 -3.04
C GLY A 141 15.39 0.78 -4.15
N THR A 142 14.42 -0.06 -3.82
CA THR A 142 13.43 -0.55 -4.77
C THR A 142 12.05 0.00 -4.44
N PHE A 143 11.37 0.58 -5.43
CA PHE A 143 9.94 0.86 -5.37
C PHE A 143 9.18 -0.16 -6.21
N MET A 144 8.29 -0.92 -5.58
CA MET A 144 7.45 -1.92 -6.23
C MET A 144 5.99 -1.47 -6.26
N ILE A 145 5.42 -1.43 -7.45
CA ILE A 145 3.99 -1.26 -7.68
C ILE A 145 3.43 -2.62 -8.13
N CYS A 146 2.35 -3.07 -7.50
CA CYS A 146 1.69 -4.32 -7.86
C CYS A 146 0.18 -4.07 -7.99
N ASN A 147 -0.33 -4.18 -9.21
CA ASN A 147 -1.70 -3.87 -9.58
C ASN A 147 -2.33 -4.99 -10.42
N GLU A 148 -3.62 -5.27 -10.22
CA GLU A 148 -4.39 -6.19 -11.08
C GLU A 148 -4.75 -5.55 -12.43
N SER A 149 -4.99 -4.22 -12.43
CA SER A 149 -5.36 -3.45 -13.61
C SER A 149 -4.18 -2.63 -14.12
N ASN A 150 -3.80 -2.82 -15.38
CA ASN A 150 -2.64 -2.19 -16.02
C ASN A 150 -2.98 -1.34 -17.26
N GLY A 151 -4.27 -1.12 -17.55
CA GLY A 151 -4.73 -0.30 -18.68
C GLY A 151 -4.74 -1.01 -20.04
N GLU A 152 -4.35 -2.29 -20.12
CA GLU A 152 -4.30 -3.04 -21.38
C GLU A 152 -5.60 -3.80 -21.69
N ASN A 153 -6.50 -3.91 -20.73
CA ASN A 153 -7.74 -4.68 -20.86
C ASN A 153 -8.96 -3.76 -20.90
N SER A 154 -9.73 -3.79 -21.99
CA SER A 154 -10.97 -3.00 -22.20
C SER A 154 -12.04 -3.23 -21.10
N LYS A 155 -12.00 -4.38 -20.41
CA LYS A 155 -12.91 -4.66 -19.28
C LYS A 155 -12.63 -3.79 -18.04
N GLU A 156 -11.45 -3.18 -17.95
CA GLU A 156 -11.03 -2.35 -16.83
C GLU A 156 -11.73 -1.00 -16.81
N GLU A 157 -12.15 -0.46 -17.97
CA GLU A 157 -12.90 0.80 -18.06
C GLU A 157 -14.19 0.79 -17.21
N LYS A 158 -14.79 -0.37 -16.99
CA LYS A 158 -15.99 -0.46 -16.13
C LYS A 158 -15.68 -0.03 -14.70
N TRP A 159 -14.48 -0.29 -14.17
CA TRP A 159 -14.10 0.05 -12.82
C TRP A 159 -13.95 1.55 -12.61
N THR A 160 -13.39 2.26 -13.60
CA THR A 160 -13.27 3.73 -13.55
C THR A 160 -14.63 4.42 -13.60
N LYS A 161 -15.65 3.75 -14.19
CA LYS A 161 -17.06 4.23 -14.21
C LYS A 161 -17.77 3.95 -12.87
N ILE A 162 -17.43 2.86 -12.17
CA ILE A 162 -18.08 2.44 -10.91
C ILE A 162 -17.45 3.12 -9.70
N ILE A 163 -16.12 3.28 -9.71
CA ILE A 163 -15.35 3.82 -8.60
C ILE A 163 -14.90 5.24 -8.97
N GLN A 164 -15.55 6.23 -8.39
CA GLN A 164 -15.26 7.63 -8.64
C GLN A 164 -13.82 7.98 -8.20
N GLY A 165 -13.05 8.59 -9.09
CA GLY A 165 -11.68 9.02 -8.84
C GLY A 165 -10.62 7.94 -9.09
N MET A 166 -11.01 6.73 -9.49
CA MET A 166 -10.07 5.69 -9.90
C MET A 166 -9.45 6.04 -11.25
N LYS A 167 -8.13 5.96 -11.32
CA LYS A 167 -7.33 6.11 -12.55
C LYS A 167 -6.49 4.85 -12.73
N ILE A 168 -6.52 4.27 -13.92
CA ILE A 168 -5.69 3.12 -14.28
C ILE A 168 -4.52 3.64 -15.09
N TYR A 169 -3.32 3.25 -14.71
CA TYR A 169 -2.06 3.65 -15.37
C TYR A 169 -1.46 2.42 -16.04
N ASN A 170 -0.90 2.59 -17.23
CA ASN A 170 -0.07 1.58 -17.88
C ASN A 170 1.42 1.82 -17.60
N SER A 171 2.26 0.88 -18.05
CA SER A 171 3.71 0.92 -17.80
C SER A 171 4.46 2.05 -18.52
N GLU A 172 3.81 2.74 -19.47
CA GLU A 172 4.39 3.83 -20.25
C GLU A 172 4.06 5.22 -19.67
N GLN A 173 3.08 5.30 -18.76
CA GLN A 173 2.62 6.52 -18.10
C GLN A 173 3.31 6.75 -16.75
#